data_40aab09c216aa51e44aa9156af61d163
#
_entry.id   40aab09c216aa51e44aa9156af61d163
#
_cell.length_a   1.000
_cell.length_b   1.000
_cell.length_c   1.000
_cell.angle_alpha   90.00
_cell.angle_beta   90.00
_cell.angle_gamma   90.00
#
_symmetry.space_group_name_H-M   'P 1'
#
loop_
_entity.id
_entity.type
_entity.pdbx_description
1 polymer ?
#
loop_
_entity_poly.entity_id
_entity_poly.type
_entity_poly.pdbx_seq_one_letter_code
_entity_poly.pdbx_strand_id
1 'polypeptide(L)'
;MTRSTSSQLRDEAPELIGPYGAFRTRPRDPSSEVLLSLASGTTSRLSYIDWMRGLACVLMFQTHCYDSWLSPAARKTTFFMYSQLGGTLPAPLFLFLAGVSFALVTDKLVRKSVAPGQIARTTIRRGAEIFALGLLFRVQEYVVAWGWSPWTDLFRVDILNTIGVSMILMGVMCWVVLAVAAPGEHRARLGTSALAVAIGISLTTPLLWTTWRPNWLPWPLQSYVNGVHNLGEPQSWLFPNFPWAAFAFAGLAVGFLLQEDWSRRHEAAVFLSAGLGGVALIEVARWLDAQPRQLYAVYDFWHTSPNFLLIRMGLLLVILSASYAWCRWGAAQLGFSPLIQLGQTSLLVYWVHIELVYGRLSILPKRAENLRGATLGLGAIFLMMVALSIAGTKLKGHGVMTWAWLQRRAGFAAISQTC
;
A
#
# COMPACT_ATOMS: atom_id res chain seq x y z
N MET A 1 -66.59 -45.53 12.52
CA MET A 1 -67.73 -44.60 12.39
C MET A 1 -67.21 -43.32 11.75
N THR A 2 -67.72 -43.04 10.58
CA THR A 2 -68.11 -41.85 9.84
C THR A 2 -66.96 -40.87 9.54
N ARG A 3 -66.41 -40.80 8.28
CA ARG A 3 -66.92 -40.09 7.07
C ARG A 3 -66.99 -38.59 7.26
N SER A 4 -66.18 -37.81 6.44
CA SER A 4 -66.68 -37.03 5.30
C SER A 4 -65.57 -36.24 4.70
N THR A 5 -65.05 -36.42 3.53
CA THR A 5 -65.26 -35.95 2.15
C THR A 5 -65.81 -34.53 1.99
N SER A 6 -65.04 -33.65 1.30
CA SER A 6 -65.44 -32.79 0.15
C SER A 6 -64.25 -31.92 -0.23
N SER A 7 -63.73 -32.03 -1.39
CA SER A 7 -64.06 -31.62 -2.78
C SER A 7 -63.44 -30.24 -3.11
N GLN A 8 -62.44 -30.33 -3.95
CA GLN A 8 -62.16 -29.58 -5.19
C GLN A 8 -62.88 -28.25 -5.42
N LEU A 9 -62.08 -27.24 -5.73
CA LEU A 9 -62.37 -26.40 -6.90
C LEU A 9 -61.04 -25.86 -7.45
N ARG A 10 -60.77 -26.23 -8.69
CA ARG A 10 -59.78 -25.64 -9.60
C ARG A 10 -60.35 -24.28 -10.02
N ASP A 11 -59.48 -23.27 -10.06
CA ASP A 11 -59.65 -22.16 -10.98
C ASP A 11 -58.37 -22.00 -11.78
N GLU A 12 -58.46 -22.36 -13.04
CA GLU A 12 -57.52 -22.11 -14.10
C GLU A 12 -57.64 -20.66 -14.52
N ALA A 13 -56.53 -19.93 -14.48
CA ALA A 13 -56.39 -18.66 -15.18
C ALA A 13 -55.31 -18.78 -16.27
N PRO A 14 -55.53 -18.22 -17.47
CA PRO A 14 -54.83 -18.61 -18.70
C PRO A 14 -53.38 -18.05 -18.75
N GLU A 15 -52.49 -18.88 -19.28
CA GLU A 15 -51.16 -18.53 -19.73
C GLU A 15 -51.22 -17.48 -20.83
N LEU A 16 -50.67 -16.31 -20.58
CA LEU A 16 -50.24 -15.35 -21.59
C LEU A 16 -48.76 -15.60 -21.92
N ILE A 17 -48.53 -16.35 -22.97
CA ILE A 17 -47.23 -16.56 -23.59
C ILE A 17 -46.91 -15.29 -24.36
N GLY A 18 -45.97 -14.44 -23.84
CA GLY A 18 -45.33 -13.35 -24.55
C GLY A 18 -44.00 -13.80 -25.13
N PRO A 19 -43.63 -13.39 -26.36
CA PRO A 19 -42.42 -13.85 -27.03
C PRO A 19 -41.24 -12.95 -26.67
N TYR A 20 -40.60 -13.12 -25.50
CA TYR A 20 -39.27 -12.61 -25.24
C TYR A 20 -38.42 -13.67 -24.55
N GLY A 21 -37.44 -14.11 -25.29
CA GLY A 21 -36.51 -15.15 -24.89
C GLY A 21 -35.85 -14.86 -23.55
N ALA A 22 -35.74 -15.90 -22.73
CA ALA A 22 -35.05 -15.88 -21.47
C ALA A 22 -33.62 -15.41 -21.64
N PHE A 23 -33.32 -14.19 -21.19
CA PHE A 23 -31.96 -13.74 -20.97
C PHE A 23 -31.29 -14.65 -19.94
N ARG A 24 -30.50 -15.62 -20.40
CA ARG A 24 -29.55 -16.33 -19.55
C ARG A 24 -28.56 -15.28 -19.00
N THR A 25 -28.84 -14.80 -17.81
CA THR A 25 -27.83 -14.08 -17.03
C THR A 25 -26.66 -15.02 -16.84
N ARG A 26 -25.51 -14.70 -17.47
CA ARG A 26 -24.25 -15.39 -17.15
C ARG A 26 -24.09 -15.40 -15.63
N PRO A 27 -23.68 -16.53 -15.02
CA PRO A 27 -23.37 -16.55 -13.60
C PRO A 27 -22.32 -15.44 -13.34
N ARG A 28 -22.66 -14.51 -12.47
CA ARG A 28 -21.69 -13.49 -12.04
C ARG A 28 -20.50 -14.20 -11.44
N ASP A 29 -19.31 -13.87 -11.92
CA ASP A 29 -18.06 -14.36 -11.37
C ASP A 29 -18.07 -14.10 -9.85
N PRO A 30 -17.96 -15.14 -9.00
CA PRO A 30 -17.95 -15.00 -7.54
C PRO A 30 -16.91 -13.99 -7.05
N SER A 31 -15.79 -13.82 -7.77
CA SER A 31 -14.77 -12.82 -7.47
C SER A 31 -15.27 -11.40 -7.69
N SER A 32 -16.18 -11.14 -8.65
CA SER A 32 -16.74 -9.79 -8.87
C SER A 32 -17.75 -9.41 -7.78
N GLU A 33 -18.50 -10.34 -7.23
CA GLU A 33 -19.39 -10.09 -6.09
C GLU A 33 -18.60 -9.86 -4.79
N VAL A 34 -17.49 -10.59 -4.61
CA VAL A 34 -16.58 -10.36 -3.48
C VAL A 34 -15.91 -9.00 -3.58
N LEU A 35 -15.47 -8.58 -4.78
CA LEU A 35 -14.91 -7.24 -4.99
C LEU A 35 -15.96 -6.14 -4.78
N LEU A 36 -17.21 -6.35 -5.19
CA LEU A 36 -18.32 -5.44 -4.91
C LEU A 36 -18.66 -5.41 -3.42
N SER A 37 -18.61 -6.55 -2.71
CA SER A 37 -18.80 -6.61 -1.25
C SER A 37 -17.64 -6.00 -0.48
N LEU A 38 -16.42 -6.04 -1.03
CA LEU A 38 -15.24 -5.32 -0.50
C LEU A 38 -15.36 -3.80 -0.71
N ALA A 39 -16.00 -3.39 -1.81
CA ALA A 39 -16.24 -1.98 -2.12
C ALA A 39 -17.46 -1.39 -1.37
N SER A 40 -18.43 -2.22 -1.01
CA SER A 40 -19.69 -1.81 -0.35
C SER A 40 -19.85 -2.29 1.09
N GLY A 41 -18.98 -3.18 1.56
CA GLY A 41 -19.15 -3.83 2.86
C GLY A 41 -18.53 -3.07 4.01
N THR A 42 -19.30 -2.83 5.03
CA THR A 42 -18.93 -2.61 6.41
C THR A 42 -18.15 -3.80 6.98
N THR A 43 -16.99 -4.13 6.40
CA THR A 43 -15.98 -4.85 7.15
C THR A 43 -15.52 -3.88 8.24
N SER A 44 -15.52 -4.28 9.50
CA SER A 44 -14.95 -3.49 10.57
C SER A 44 -13.52 -3.12 10.14
N ARG A 45 -13.35 -1.87 9.70
CA ARG A 45 -12.04 -1.38 9.28
C ARG A 45 -11.15 -1.41 10.51
N LEU A 46 -9.95 -1.93 10.35
CA LEU A 46 -8.95 -1.93 11.41
C LEU A 46 -8.43 -0.50 11.55
N SER A 47 -8.98 0.24 12.51
CA SER A 47 -8.71 1.67 12.70
C SER A 47 -7.23 1.98 12.90
N TYR A 48 -6.47 1.08 13.51
CA TYR A 48 -5.03 1.24 13.69
C TYR A 48 -4.25 1.19 12.37
N ILE A 49 -4.73 0.43 11.36
CA ILE A 49 -4.13 0.43 10.01
C ILE A 49 -4.38 1.77 9.31
N ASP A 50 -5.61 2.29 9.38
CA ASP A 50 -5.92 3.60 8.80
C ASP A 50 -5.17 4.70 9.55
N TRP A 51 -5.01 4.61 10.88
CA TRP A 51 -4.20 5.53 11.67
C TRP A 51 -2.72 5.53 11.23
N MET A 52 -2.12 4.34 11.05
CA MET A 52 -0.74 4.22 10.55
C MET A 52 -0.58 4.80 9.13
N ARG A 53 -1.57 4.59 8.25
CA ARG A 53 -1.55 5.22 6.92
C ARG A 53 -1.62 6.74 7.00
N GLY A 54 -2.44 7.28 7.91
CA GLY A 54 -2.51 8.71 8.16
C GLY A 54 -1.21 9.27 8.72
N LEU A 55 -0.57 8.55 9.64
CA LEU A 55 0.77 8.92 10.12
C LEU A 55 1.78 8.94 8.96
N ALA A 56 1.76 7.94 8.08
CA ALA A 56 2.60 7.91 6.89
C ALA A 56 2.36 9.14 6.00
N CYS A 57 1.09 9.56 5.81
CA CYS A 57 0.76 10.79 5.08
C CYS A 57 1.36 12.03 5.75
N VAL A 58 1.25 12.19 7.06
CA VAL A 58 1.77 13.36 7.78
C VAL A 58 3.30 13.44 7.69
N LEU A 59 3.99 12.31 7.91
CA LEU A 59 5.45 12.24 7.76
C LEU A 59 5.88 12.52 6.31
N MET A 60 5.12 12.07 5.34
CA MET A 60 5.35 12.35 3.92
C MET A 60 5.16 13.84 3.61
N PHE A 61 4.10 14.48 4.13
CA PHE A 61 3.91 15.93 3.95
C PHE A 61 5.08 16.71 4.55
N GLN A 62 5.51 16.36 5.76
CA GLN A 62 6.66 16.99 6.41
C GLN A 62 7.93 16.87 5.57
N THR A 63 8.23 15.68 5.07
CA THR A 63 9.41 15.42 4.25
C THR A 63 9.38 16.24 2.97
N HIS A 64 8.28 16.21 2.24
CA HIS A 64 8.15 16.89 0.97
C HIS A 64 8.13 18.42 1.11
N CYS A 65 7.42 18.96 2.10
CA CYS A 65 7.41 20.40 2.37
C CYS A 65 8.81 20.92 2.70
N TYR A 66 9.54 20.22 3.56
CA TYR A 66 10.89 20.65 3.94
C TYR A 66 11.88 20.46 2.79
N ASP A 67 11.74 19.37 2.02
CA ASP A 67 12.59 19.16 0.84
C ASP A 67 12.33 20.20 -0.26
N SER A 68 11.09 20.56 -0.52
CA SER A 68 10.77 21.51 -1.59
C SER A 68 11.09 22.97 -1.20
N TRP A 69 10.73 23.40 0.00
CA TRP A 69 10.66 24.82 0.33
C TRP A 69 11.82 25.36 1.12
N LEU A 70 12.51 24.54 1.97
CA LEU A 70 13.60 25.04 2.80
C LEU A 70 14.77 25.52 1.97
N SER A 71 15.26 26.71 2.31
CA SER A 71 16.47 27.28 1.74
C SER A 71 17.70 26.44 2.07
N PRO A 72 18.79 26.53 1.27
CA PRO A 72 20.04 25.81 1.53
C PRO A 72 20.61 26.08 2.92
N ALA A 73 20.45 27.32 3.45
CA ALA A 73 20.90 27.68 4.79
C ALA A 73 20.06 26.96 5.88
N ALA A 74 18.74 26.93 5.74
CA ALA A 74 17.84 26.25 6.69
C ALA A 74 18.07 24.72 6.72
N ARG A 75 18.48 24.12 5.62
CA ARG A 75 18.81 22.67 5.53
C ARG A 75 20.09 22.28 6.27
N LYS A 76 20.92 23.23 6.67
CA LYS A 76 22.13 22.98 7.48
C LYS A 76 21.84 22.93 8.98
N THR A 77 20.61 23.18 9.40
CA THR A 77 20.25 23.17 10.82
C THR A 77 20.13 21.75 11.38
N THR A 78 20.48 21.58 12.65
CA THR A 78 20.34 20.32 13.38
C THR A 78 18.88 19.81 13.36
N PHE A 79 17.91 20.73 13.46
CA PHE A 79 16.50 20.38 13.36
C PHE A 79 16.17 19.70 12.03
N PHE A 80 16.65 20.26 10.91
CA PHE A 80 16.40 19.64 9.59
C PHE A 80 17.00 18.24 9.53
N MET A 81 18.24 18.05 10.01
CA MET A 81 18.85 16.71 10.03
C MET A 81 18.02 15.68 10.81
N TYR A 82 17.54 16.03 12.01
CA TYR A 82 16.66 15.13 12.77
C TYR A 82 15.31 14.91 12.10
N SER A 83 14.75 15.92 11.46
CA SER A 83 13.48 15.79 10.74
C SER A 83 13.56 14.80 9.57
N GLN A 84 14.75 14.64 8.96
CA GLN A 84 14.98 13.66 7.89
C GLN A 84 14.87 12.21 8.40
N LEU A 85 15.13 11.94 9.68
CA LEU A 85 14.92 10.60 10.26
C LEU A 85 13.44 10.19 10.15
N GLY A 86 12.51 11.12 10.46
CA GLY A 86 11.09 10.93 10.23
C GLY A 86 10.76 10.71 8.74
N GLY A 87 11.47 11.44 7.86
CA GLY A 87 11.33 11.34 6.41
C GLY A 87 11.73 9.99 5.80
N THR A 88 12.46 9.17 6.54
CA THR A 88 12.80 7.81 6.08
C THR A 88 11.66 6.79 6.26
N LEU A 89 10.58 7.13 6.97
CA LEU A 89 9.52 6.19 7.37
C LEU A 89 8.31 6.12 6.43
N PRO A 90 7.87 7.16 5.69
CA PRO A 90 6.65 7.11 4.88
C PRO A 90 6.62 5.94 3.90
N ALA A 91 7.67 5.76 3.11
CA ALA A 91 7.74 4.71 2.10
C ALA A 91 7.73 3.30 2.73
N PRO A 92 8.54 2.98 3.76
CA PRO A 92 8.43 1.73 4.51
C PRO A 92 7.03 1.49 5.08
N LEU A 93 6.39 2.52 5.66
CA LEU A 93 5.03 2.42 6.21
C LEU A 93 4.01 2.04 5.13
N PHE A 94 4.01 2.73 3.98
CA PHE A 94 3.08 2.41 2.89
C PHE A 94 3.28 1.00 2.33
N LEU A 95 4.53 0.58 2.11
CA LEU A 95 4.85 -0.76 1.63
C LEU A 95 4.44 -1.84 2.64
N PHE A 96 4.79 -1.66 3.91
CA PHE A 96 4.41 -2.57 4.99
C PHE A 96 2.88 -2.70 5.09
N LEU A 97 2.17 -1.58 5.10
CA LEU A 97 0.70 -1.57 5.17
C LEU A 97 0.02 -2.12 3.90
N ALA A 98 0.67 -2.01 2.74
CA ALA A 98 0.23 -2.69 1.52
C ALA A 98 0.30 -4.21 1.71
N GLY A 99 1.40 -4.73 2.26
CA GLY A 99 1.56 -6.14 2.60
C GLY A 99 0.54 -6.64 3.63
N VAL A 100 0.36 -5.92 4.74
CA VAL A 100 -0.67 -6.24 5.76
C VAL A 100 -2.05 -6.30 5.13
N SER A 101 -2.41 -5.28 4.33
CA SER A 101 -3.72 -5.22 3.66
C SER A 101 -3.90 -6.34 2.65
N PHE A 102 -2.83 -6.72 1.96
CA PHE A 102 -2.83 -7.85 1.03
C PHE A 102 -3.12 -9.17 1.76
N ALA A 103 -2.49 -9.41 2.92
CA ALA A 103 -2.77 -10.58 3.76
C ALA A 103 -4.24 -10.66 4.18
N LEU A 104 -4.82 -9.53 4.62
CA LEU A 104 -6.23 -9.45 5.03
C LEU A 104 -7.18 -9.82 3.89
N VAL A 105 -6.92 -9.33 2.68
CA VAL A 105 -7.72 -9.65 1.49
C VAL A 105 -7.56 -11.10 1.10
N THR A 106 -6.33 -11.60 1.06
CA THR A 106 -6.03 -13.00 0.69
C THR A 106 -6.67 -13.98 1.67
N ASP A 107 -6.51 -13.79 2.98
CA ASP A 107 -7.14 -14.63 4.00
C ASP A 107 -8.68 -14.63 3.90
N LYS A 108 -9.29 -13.47 3.63
CA LYS A 108 -10.74 -13.37 3.40
C LYS A 108 -11.18 -14.18 2.18
N LEU A 109 -10.42 -14.16 1.08
CA LEU A 109 -10.72 -14.93 -0.12
C LEU A 109 -10.55 -16.44 0.10
N VAL A 110 -9.50 -16.85 0.81
CA VAL A 110 -9.26 -18.25 1.19
C VAL A 110 -10.42 -18.78 2.06
N ARG A 111 -10.85 -18.02 3.07
CA ARG A 111 -12.01 -18.39 3.92
C ARG A 111 -13.32 -18.49 3.14
N LYS A 112 -13.45 -17.80 2.02
CA LYS A 112 -14.58 -17.91 1.11
C LYS A 112 -14.41 -19.06 0.10
N SER A 113 -13.40 -19.91 0.27
CA SER A 113 -13.08 -21.05 -0.59
C SER A 113 -12.86 -20.66 -2.06
N VAL A 114 -12.35 -19.45 -2.31
CA VAL A 114 -11.99 -18.99 -3.66
C VAL A 114 -10.76 -19.78 -4.13
N ALA A 115 -10.78 -20.27 -5.37
CA ALA A 115 -9.67 -21.05 -5.93
C ALA A 115 -8.34 -20.22 -5.97
N PRO A 116 -7.17 -20.84 -5.70
CA PRO A 116 -5.89 -20.16 -5.67
C PRO A 116 -5.59 -19.31 -6.91
N GLY A 117 -5.90 -19.80 -8.11
CA GLY A 117 -5.71 -19.05 -9.35
C GLY A 117 -6.60 -17.80 -9.47
N GLN A 118 -7.80 -17.81 -8.91
CA GLN A 118 -8.68 -16.64 -8.87
C GLN A 118 -8.19 -15.61 -7.85
N ILE A 119 -7.68 -16.07 -6.69
CA ILE A 119 -7.03 -15.21 -5.70
C ILE A 119 -5.84 -14.48 -6.34
N ALA A 120 -4.95 -15.23 -7.01
CA ALA A 120 -3.81 -14.68 -7.71
C ALA A 120 -4.22 -13.65 -8.77
N ARG A 121 -5.16 -14.00 -9.64
CA ARG A 121 -5.67 -13.09 -10.68
C ARG A 121 -6.20 -11.78 -10.09
N THR A 122 -6.95 -11.86 -9.00
CA THR A 122 -7.54 -10.69 -8.33
C THR A 122 -6.46 -9.79 -7.72
N THR A 123 -5.50 -10.38 -7.03
CA THR A 123 -4.44 -9.64 -6.32
C THR A 123 -3.40 -9.09 -7.28
N ILE A 124 -2.99 -9.85 -8.30
CA ILE A 124 -2.07 -9.42 -9.36
C ILE A 124 -2.70 -8.28 -10.16
N ARG A 125 -3.97 -8.41 -10.55
CA ARG A 125 -4.68 -7.34 -11.24
C ARG A 125 -4.70 -6.05 -10.41
N ARG A 126 -4.96 -6.15 -9.11
CA ARG A 126 -4.92 -4.97 -8.23
C ARG A 126 -3.53 -4.35 -8.15
N GLY A 127 -2.48 -5.16 -8.10
CA GLY A 127 -1.09 -4.69 -8.19
C GLY A 127 -0.81 -3.96 -9.51
N ALA A 128 -1.26 -4.54 -10.64
CA ALA A 128 -1.14 -3.93 -11.96
C ALA A 128 -1.92 -2.60 -12.08
N GLU A 129 -3.10 -2.49 -11.49
CA GLU A 129 -3.87 -1.24 -11.43
C GLU A 129 -3.10 -0.14 -10.67
N ILE A 130 -2.48 -0.47 -9.53
CA ILE A 130 -1.67 0.48 -8.75
C ILE A 130 -0.40 0.86 -9.52
N PHE A 131 0.23 -0.10 -10.18
CA PHE A 131 1.39 0.15 -11.04
C PHE A 131 1.04 1.12 -12.19
N ALA A 132 -0.07 0.87 -12.87
CA ALA A 132 -0.56 1.75 -13.95
C ALA A 132 -0.90 3.16 -13.44
N LEU A 133 -1.48 3.28 -12.23
CA LEU A 133 -1.68 4.59 -11.60
C LEU A 133 -0.36 5.30 -11.31
N GLY A 134 0.69 4.58 -10.90
CA GLY A 134 2.03 5.15 -10.73
C GLY A 134 2.61 5.68 -12.05
N LEU A 135 2.44 4.94 -13.16
CA LEU A 135 2.84 5.42 -14.49
C LEU A 135 2.03 6.65 -14.92
N LEU A 136 0.71 6.64 -14.70
CA LEU A 136 -0.14 7.79 -15.01
C LEU A 136 0.29 9.03 -14.21
N PHE A 137 0.65 8.85 -12.95
CA PHE A 137 1.19 9.92 -12.11
C PHE A 137 2.50 10.49 -12.68
N ARG A 138 3.42 9.63 -13.16
CA ARG A 138 4.66 10.07 -13.82
C ARG A 138 4.41 10.85 -15.10
N VAL A 139 3.46 10.39 -15.93
CA VAL A 139 3.04 11.14 -17.15
C VAL A 139 2.47 12.51 -16.79
N GLN A 140 1.60 12.57 -15.77
CA GLN A 140 1.05 13.84 -15.31
C GLN A 140 2.15 14.80 -14.84
N GLU A 141 3.07 14.34 -13.97
CA GLU A 141 4.18 15.13 -13.49
C GLU A 141 5.06 15.64 -14.62
N TYR A 142 5.38 14.78 -15.58
CA TYR A 142 6.16 15.17 -16.76
C TYR A 142 5.44 16.25 -17.58
N VAL A 143 4.14 16.10 -17.82
CA VAL A 143 3.33 17.08 -18.56
C VAL A 143 3.27 18.43 -17.81
N VAL A 144 3.07 18.41 -16.48
CA VAL A 144 3.05 19.62 -15.65
C VAL A 144 4.42 20.30 -15.61
N ALA A 145 5.50 19.51 -15.64
CA ALA A 145 6.88 19.99 -15.63
C ALA A 145 7.47 20.14 -17.05
N TRP A 146 6.64 20.18 -18.09
CA TRP A 146 7.09 20.28 -19.49
C TRP A 146 8.09 21.44 -19.69
N GLY A 147 9.21 21.11 -20.35
CA GLY A 147 10.32 22.04 -20.62
C GLY A 147 11.37 22.13 -19.51
N TRP A 148 11.18 21.49 -18.34
CA TRP A 148 12.17 21.48 -17.24
C TRP A 148 12.59 20.07 -16.85
N SER A 149 11.69 19.10 -17.00
CA SER A 149 11.94 17.70 -16.60
C SER A 149 12.55 16.93 -17.76
N PRO A 150 13.63 16.19 -17.56
CA PRO A 150 14.17 15.32 -18.60
C PRO A 150 13.18 14.19 -18.91
N TRP A 151 13.17 13.71 -20.15
CA TRP A 151 12.27 12.63 -20.57
C TRP A 151 12.47 11.33 -19.78
N THR A 152 13.66 11.13 -19.19
CA THR A 152 13.98 9.99 -18.33
C THR A 152 13.12 9.94 -17.07
N ASP A 153 12.55 11.06 -16.62
CA ASP A 153 11.64 11.13 -15.46
C ASP A 153 10.34 10.37 -15.67
N LEU A 154 9.93 10.12 -16.92
CA LEU A 154 8.80 9.25 -17.23
C LEU A 154 9.00 7.81 -16.71
N PHE A 155 10.25 7.36 -16.62
CA PHE A 155 10.62 6.02 -16.18
C PHE A 155 11.12 5.98 -14.73
N ARG A 156 11.00 7.10 -14.02
CA ARG A 156 11.40 7.18 -12.62
C ARG A 156 10.57 6.21 -11.77
N VAL A 157 11.25 5.38 -10.99
CA VAL A 157 10.58 4.44 -10.10
C VAL A 157 10.08 5.16 -8.86
N ASP A 158 8.77 5.29 -8.77
CA ASP A 158 8.08 5.91 -7.64
C ASP A 158 7.51 4.86 -6.67
N ILE A 159 7.10 5.28 -5.49
CA ILE A 159 6.54 4.42 -4.44
C ILE A 159 5.31 3.64 -4.92
N LEU A 160 4.43 4.24 -5.73
CA LEU A 160 3.24 3.56 -6.28
C LEU A 160 3.64 2.42 -7.23
N ASN A 161 4.69 2.62 -8.03
CA ASN A 161 5.21 1.60 -8.92
C ASN A 161 5.77 0.42 -8.10
N THR A 162 6.55 0.71 -7.06
CA THR A 162 7.14 -0.32 -6.18
C THR A 162 6.06 -1.08 -5.40
N ILE A 163 5.03 -0.39 -4.89
CA ILE A 163 3.86 -1.04 -4.28
C ILE A 163 3.17 -1.97 -5.28
N GLY A 164 2.94 -1.50 -6.52
CA GLY A 164 2.30 -2.28 -7.58
C GLY A 164 3.08 -3.55 -7.91
N VAL A 165 4.40 -3.44 -8.15
CA VAL A 165 5.28 -4.58 -8.42
C VAL A 165 5.32 -5.52 -7.22
N SER A 166 5.48 -5.00 -5.99
CA SER A 166 5.46 -5.82 -4.78
C SER A 166 4.15 -6.60 -4.63
N MET A 167 3.01 -6.00 -4.94
CA MET A 167 1.70 -6.69 -4.91
C MET A 167 1.61 -7.79 -5.98
N ILE A 168 2.15 -7.58 -7.17
CA ILE A 168 2.21 -8.61 -8.21
C ILE A 168 3.07 -9.79 -7.73
N LEU A 169 4.26 -9.52 -7.20
CA LEU A 169 5.16 -10.54 -6.69
C LEU A 169 4.55 -11.31 -5.51
N MET A 170 3.91 -10.61 -4.56
CA MET A 170 3.17 -11.23 -3.46
C MET A 170 2.01 -12.10 -3.99
N GLY A 171 1.32 -11.67 -5.04
CA GLY A 171 0.25 -12.45 -5.69
C GLY A 171 0.76 -13.76 -6.29
N VAL A 172 1.90 -13.71 -6.98
CA VAL A 172 2.56 -14.89 -7.54
C VAL A 172 3.02 -15.84 -6.42
N MET A 173 3.68 -15.32 -5.39
CA MET A 173 4.10 -16.13 -4.24
C MET A 173 2.90 -16.81 -3.55
N CYS A 174 1.83 -16.06 -3.28
CA CYS A 174 0.64 -16.61 -2.66
C CYS A 174 0.00 -17.70 -3.53
N TRP A 175 -0.02 -17.53 -4.85
CA TRP A 175 -0.53 -18.56 -5.76
C TRP A 175 0.27 -19.85 -5.64
N VAL A 176 1.59 -19.78 -5.72
CA VAL A 176 2.48 -20.95 -5.61
C VAL A 176 2.30 -21.64 -4.26
N VAL A 177 2.30 -20.89 -3.16
CA VAL A 177 2.17 -21.46 -1.82
C VAL A 177 0.80 -22.09 -1.62
N LEU A 178 -0.29 -21.44 -2.06
CA LEU A 178 -1.66 -21.98 -1.92
C LEU A 178 -1.91 -23.20 -2.79
N ALA A 179 -1.20 -23.35 -3.91
CA ALA A 179 -1.30 -24.55 -4.76
C ALA A 179 -0.76 -25.81 -4.09
N VAL A 180 0.15 -25.67 -3.10
CA VAL A 180 0.80 -26.81 -2.41
C VAL A 180 0.49 -26.86 -0.91
N ALA A 181 -0.27 -25.89 -0.38
CA ALA A 181 -0.61 -25.84 1.05
C ALA A 181 -1.68 -26.84 1.42
N ALA A 182 -1.49 -27.57 2.52
CA ALA A 182 -2.54 -28.40 3.10
C ALA A 182 -3.66 -27.52 3.70
N PRO A 183 -4.90 -28.02 3.75
CA PRO A 183 -6.02 -27.33 4.39
C PRO A 183 -5.67 -26.92 5.84
N GLY A 184 -5.92 -25.66 6.18
CA GLY A 184 -5.65 -25.10 7.52
C GLY A 184 -4.24 -24.55 7.75
N GLU A 185 -3.24 -24.89 6.94
CA GLU A 185 -1.85 -24.44 7.14
C GLU A 185 -1.49 -23.18 6.29
N HIS A 186 -2.41 -22.68 5.50
CA HIS A 186 -2.13 -21.63 4.52
C HIS A 186 -1.55 -20.36 5.16
N ARG A 187 -2.04 -19.93 6.34
CA ARG A 187 -1.55 -18.70 7.00
C ARG A 187 -0.10 -18.82 7.42
N ALA A 188 0.24 -19.90 8.13
CA ALA A 188 1.61 -20.14 8.59
C ALA A 188 2.57 -20.26 7.40
N ARG A 189 2.20 -21.02 6.35
CA ARG A 189 3.02 -21.19 5.14
C ARG A 189 3.20 -19.89 4.38
N LEU A 190 2.13 -19.11 4.18
CA LEU A 190 2.20 -17.80 3.52
C LEU A 190 3.02 -16.80 4.34
N GLY A 191 2.82 -16.77 5.67
CA GLY A 191 3.57 -15.90 6.56
C GLY A 191 5.06 -16.21 6.58
N THR A 192 5.44 -17.50 6.72
CA THR A 192 6.85 -17.92 6.72
C THR A 192 7.52 -17.72 5.36
N SER A 193 6.82 -18.00 4.25
CA SER A 193 7.33 -17.74 2.90
C SER A 193 7.54 -16.24 2.67
N ALA A 194 6.61 -15.40 3.10
CA ALA A 194 6.75 -13.95 2.99
C ALA A 194 7.93 -13.42 3.80
N LEU A 195 8.12 -13.93 5.02
CA LEU A 195 9.26 -13.57 5.86
C LEU A 195 10.59 -14.01 5.21
N ALA A 196 10.65 -15.23 4.67
CA ALA A 196 11.83 -15.73 3.97
C ALA A 196 12.18 -14.86 2.75
N VAL A 197 11.18 -14.44 1.96
CA VAL A 197 11.38 -13.52 0.82
C VAL A 197 11.87 -12.15 1.32
N ALA A 198 11.28 -11.59 2.37
CA ALA A 198 11.72 -10.31 2.95
C ALA A 198 13.19 -10.36 3.39
N ILE A 199 13.59 -11.42 4.10
CA ILE A 199 14.98 -11.65 4.52
C ILE A 199 15.88 -11.83 3.28
N GLY A 200 15.46 -12.64 2.32
CA GLY A 200 16.19 -12.86 1.07
C GLY A 200 16.46 -11.57 0.31
N ILE A 201 15.45 -10.71 0.13
CA ILE A 201 15.61 -9.38 -0.49
C ILE A 201 16.61 -8.53 0.31
N SER A 202 16.47 -8.48 1.64
CA SER A 202 17.37 -7.71 2.50
C SER A 202 18.83 -8.13 2.34
N LEU A 203 19.10 -9.44 2.43
CA LEU A 203 20.46 -9.98 2.39
C LEU A 203 21.08 -9.93 0.98
N THR A 204 20.28 -10.00 -0.09
CA THR A 204 20.80 -9.92 -1.46
C THR A 204 20.95 -8.48 -1.97
N THR A 205 20.32 -7.51 -1.33
CA THR A 205 20.38 -6.10 -1.76
C THR A 205 21.81 -5.58 -1.93
N PRO A 206 22.74 -5.72 -0.95
CA PRO A 206 24.10 -5.21 -1.12
C PRO A 206 24.82 -5.82 -2.33
N LEU A 207 24.58 -7.09 -2.61
CA LEU A 207 25.18 -7.80 -3.75
C LEU A 207 24.63 -7.29 -5.08
N LEU A 208 23.31 -7.09 -5.18
CA LEU A 208 22.65 -6.57 -6.38
C LEU A 208 23.03 -5.12 -6.69
N TRP A 209 23.41 -4.35 -5.67
CA TRP A 209 23.86 -2.98 -5.85
C TRP A 209 25.35 -2.85 -6.20
N THR A 210 26.14 -3.90 -5.97
CA THR A 210 27.59 -3.89 -6.16
C THR A 210 28.04 -4.92 -7.20
N THR A 211 28.13 -6.21 -6.79
CA THR A 211 28.77 -7.28 -7.59
C THR A 211 27.85 -7.95 -8.60
N TRP A 212 26.54 -8.07 -8.28
CA TRP A 212 25.55 -8.75 -9.13
C TRP A 212 24.64 -7.79 -9.88
N ARG A 213 25.15 -6.62 -10.22
CA ARG A 213 24.33 -5.64 -10.94
C ARG A 213 23.81 -6.21 -12.24
N PRO A 214 22.49 -6.16 -12.51
CA PRO A 214 21.89 -6.71 -13.71
C PRO A 214 22.09 -5.78 -14.93
N ASN A 215 23.37 -5.48 -15.29
CA ASN A 215 23.73 -4.57 -16.37
C ASN A 215 23.29 -5.03 -17.77
N TRP A 216 22.85 -6.29 -17.87
CA TRP A 216 22.28 -6.87 -19.09
C TRP A 216 20.81 -6.46 -19.31
N LEU A 217 20.13 -5.94 -18.29
CA LEU A 217 18.78 -5.42 -18.43
C LEU A 217 18.78 -4.02 -19.08
N PRO A 218 17.76 -3.71 -19.90
CA PRO A 218 17.49 -2.33 -20.28
C PRO A 218 17.35 -1.44 -19.05
N TRP A 219 17.92 -0.22 -19.08
CA TRP A 219 17.98 0.64 -17.90
C TRP A 219 16.63 0.92 -17.21
N PRO A 220 15.48 1.04 -17.92
CA PRO A 220 14.21 1.22 -17.23
C PRO A 220 13.85 0.03 -16.33
N LEU A 221 14.15 -1.21 -16.77
CA LEU A 221 13.91 -2.42 -15.98
C LEU A 221 14.94 -2.55 -14.85
N GLN A 222 16.22 -2.24 -15.11
CA GLN A 222 17.24 -2.22 -14.07
C GLN A 222 16.89 -1.23 -12.95
N SER A 223 16.29 -0.08 -13.27
CA SER A 223 15.82 0.90 -12.30
C SER A 223 14.81 0.31 -11.30
N TYR A 224 13.97 -0.64 -11.73
CA TYR A 224 13.06 -1.36 -10.84
C TYR A 224 13.76 -2.37 -9.95
N VAL A 225 14.89 -2.92 -10.34
CA VAL A 225 15.63 -3.91 -9.54
C VAL A 225 16.45 -3.21 -8.47
N ASN A 226 17.46 -2.42 -8.86
CA ASN A 226 18.44 -1.85 -7.95
C ASN A 226 18.76 -0.36 -8.20
N GLY A 227 18.02 0.30 -9.09
CA GLY A 227 18.35 1.64 -9.55
C GLY A 227 19.54 1.67 -10.51
N VAL A 228 19.57 2.68 -11.39
CA VAL A 228 20.63 2.88 -12.40
C VAL A 228 21.23 4.26 -12.27
N HIS A 229 22.57 4.37 -12.39
CA HIS A 229 23.29 5.63 -12.31
C HIS A 229 24.11 5.95 -13.58
N ASN A 230 23.84 5.26 -14.69
CA ASN A 230 24.78 5.18 -15.80
C ASN A 230 24.34 5.90 -17.08
N LEU A 231 23.42 6.86 -17.00
CA LEU A 231 23.05 7.67 -18.17
C LEU A 231 23.76 9.03 -18.21
N GLY A 232 24.89 9.17 -17.51
CA GLY A 232 25.67 10.41 -17.46
C GLY A 232 25.08 11.48 -16.52
N GLU A 233 23.85 11.29 -16.04
CA GLU A 233 23.20 12.17 -15.07
C GLU A 233 22.73 11.41 -13.83
N PRO A 234 22.63 12.06 -12.67
CA PRO A 234 22.10 11.44 -11.46
C PRO A 234 20.66 10.97 -11.71
N GLN A 235 20.46 9.67 -11.80
CA GLN A 235 19.12 9.09 -11.89
C GLN A 235 18.47 9.19 -10.52
N SER A 236 17.38 9.92 -10.44
CA SER A 236 16.62 10.02 -9.20
C SER A 236 15.64 8.86 -9.06
N TRP A 237 16.17 7.62 -9.10
CA TRP A 237 15.41 6.46 -8.65
C TRP A 237 15.22 6.59 -7.14
N LEU A 238 13.98 6.46 -6.66
CA LEU A 238 13.70 6.64 -5.24
C LEU A 238 13.46 5.30 -4.56
N PHE A 239 12.80 4.36 -5.24
CA PHE A 239 12.25 3.17 -4.60
C PHE A 239 12.41 1.91 -5.45
N PRO A 240 13.66 1.45 -5.79
CA PRO A 240 13.86 0.16 -6.47
C PRO A 240 13.38 -0.98 -5.58
N ASN A 241 12.99 -2.12 -6.17
CA ASN A 241 12.45 -3.24 -5.39
C ASN A 241 13.45 -3.80 -4.36
N PHE A 242 14.74 -3.72 -4.62
CA PHE A 242 15.78 -4.03 -3.65
C PHE A 242 16.35 -2.73 -3.05
N PRO A 243 16.13 -2.47 -1.75
CA PRO A 243 15.54 -3.31 -0.69
C PRO A 243 14.03 -3.11 -0.45
N TRP A 244 13.36 -2.19 -1.14
CA TRP A 244 12.07 -1.65 -0.73
C TRP A 244 10.94 -2.69 -0.67
N ALA A 245 10.91 -3.68 -1.57
CA ALA A 245 9.90 -4.74 -1.53
C ALA A 245 9.97 -5.59 -0.25
N ALA A 246 11.11 -5.64 0.44
CA ALA A 246 11.24 -6.36 1.71
C ALA A 246 10.22 -5.87 2.75
N PHE A 247 9.90 -4.56 2.78
CA PHE A 247 8.89 -4.02 3.69
C PHE A 247 7.49 -4.53 3.36
N ALA A 248 7.14 -4.68 2.09
CA ALA A 248 5.86 -5.22 1.68
C ALA A 248 5.72 -6.69 2.05
N PHE A 249 6.76 -7.50 1.81
CA PHE A 249 6.75 -8.90 2.20
C PHE A 249 6.77 -9.11 3.72
N ALA A 250 7.49 -8.28 4.46
CA ALA A 250 7.45 -8.30 5.92
C ALA A 250 6.06 -7.91 6.45
N GLY A 251 5.42 -6.90 5.84
CA GLY A 251 4.04 -6.55 6.13
C GLY A 251 3.05 -7.68 5.83
N LEU A 252 3.28 -8.43 4.74
CA LEU A 252 2.50 -9.62 4.39
C LEU A 252 2.63 -10.71 5.47
N ALA A 253 3.85 -10.98 5.94
CA ALA A 253 4.11 -11.94 7.02
C ALA A 253 3.40 -11.54 8.31
N VAL A 254 3.55 -10.29 8.74
CA VAL A 254 2.85 -9.76 9.92
C VAL A 254 1.33 -9.80 9.73
N GLY A 255 0.83 -9.47 8.55
CA GLY A 255 -0.58 -9.53 8.24
C GLY A 255 -1.17 -10.93 8.41
N PHE A 256 -0.50 -11.99 7.95
CA PHE A 256 -0.93 -13.37 8.19
C PHE A 256 -0.81 -13.78 9.66
N LEU A 257 0.25 -13.37 10.35
CA LEU A 257 0.39 -13.60 11.80
C LEU A 257 -0.79 -12.99 12.57
N LEU A 258 -1.22 -11.78 12.24
CA LEU A 258 -2.38 -11.13 12.87
C LEU A 258 -3.72 -11.84 12.56
N GLN A 259 -3.78 -12.64 11.48
CA GLN A 259 -4.97 -13.42 11.12
C GLN A 259 -5.03 -14.79 11.82
N GLU A 260 -3.96 -15.25 12.46
CA GLU A 260 -3.97 -16.50 13.21
C GLU A 260 -5.00 -16.45 14.35
N ASP A 261 -5.68 -17.57 14.60
CA ASP A 261 -6.74 -17.63 15.59
C ASP A 261 -6.21 -17.41 17.03
N TRP A 262 -4.97 -17.79 17.27
CA TRP A 262 -4.28 -17.47 18.53
C TRP A 262 -4.04 -15.98 18.66
N SER A 263 -3.55 -15.31 17.62
CA SER A 263 -3.28 -13.87 17.61
C SER A 263 -4.55 -13.06 17.88
N ARG A 264 -5.66 -13.47 17.29
CA ARG A 264 -6.97 -12.83 17.50
C ARG A 264 -7.50 -12.99 18.91
N ARG A 265 -7.21 -14.12 19.57
CA ARG A 265 -7.59 -14.36 20.98
C ARG A 265 -6.73 -13.58 21.97
N HIS A 266 -5.48 -13.26 21.60
CA HIS A 266 -4.50 -12.62 22.46
C HIS A 266 -3.98 -11.29 21.84
N GLU A 267 -4.86 -10.51 21.22
CA GLU A 267 -4.47 -9.31 20.46
C GLU A 267 -3.51 -8.39 21.23
N ALA A 268 -3.85 -8.02 22.46
CA ALA A 268 -3.01 -7.12 23.26
C ALA A 268 -1.58 -7.66 23.48
N ALA A 269 -1.46 -8.95 23.75
CA ALA A 269 -0.16 -9.61 23.93
C ALA A 269 0.64 -9.64 22.61
N VAL A 270 -0.04 -9.89 21.48
CA VAL A 270 0.61 -9.91 20.16
C VAL A 270 1.13 -8.51 19.79
N PHE A 271 0.35 -7.46 20.00
CA PHE A 271 0.80 -6.10 19.72
C PHE A 271 1.90 -5.64 20.66
N LEU A 272 1.82 -5.99 21.96
CA LEU A 272 2.90 -5.73 22.91
C LEU A 272 4.19 -6.45 22.48
N SER A 273 4.09 -7.74 22.14
CA SER A 273 5.23 -8.54 21.65
C SER A 273 5.81 -7.97 20.37
N ALA A 274 4.97 -7.46 19.44
CA ALA A 274 5.43 -6.77 18.24
C ALA A 274 6.23 -5.51 18.60
N GLY A 275 5.75 -4.70 19.55
CA GLY A 275 6.46 -3.50 20.02
C GLY A 275 7.81 -3.83 20.66
N LEU A 276 7.83 -4.79 21.61
CA LEU A 276 9.06 -5.25 22.25
C LEU A 276 10.02 -5.88 21.25
N GLY A 277 9.52 -6.73 20.36
CA GLY A 277 10.30 -7.29 19.26
C GLY A 277 10.87 -6.23 18.32
N GLY A 278 10.10 -5.16 18.08
CA GLY A 278 10.56 -4.00 17.31
C GLY A 278 11.75 -3.30 17.98
N VAL A 279 11.67 -3.05 19.28
CA VAL A 279 12.82 -2.50 20.06
C VAL A 279 14.01 -3.44 19.99
N ALA A 280 13.80 -4.73 20.20
CA ALA A 280 14.87 -5.74 20.13
C ALA A 280 15.53 -5.76 18.74
N LEU A 281 14.76 -5.67 17.66
CA LEU A 281 15.29 -5.58 16.28
C LEU A 281 16.18 -4.34 16.10
N ILE A 282 15.79 -3.20 16.64
CA ILE A 282 16.60 -1.98 16.57
C ILE A 282 17.93 -2.17 17.28
N GLU A 283 17.91 -2.70 18.49
CA GLU A 283 19.14 -2.88 19.28
C GLU A 283 20.06 -3.97 18.68
N VAL A 284 19.48 -5.06 18.16
CA VAL A 284 20.25 -6.09 17.43
C VAL A 284 20.88 -5.49 16.18
N ALA A 285 20.15 -4.70 15.40
CA ALA A 285 20.68 -4.07 14.20
C ALA A 285 21.82 -3.08 14.51
N ARG A 286 21.66 -2.28 15.58
CA ARG A 286 22.74 -1.38 16.07
C ARG A 286 23.96 -2.14 16.54
N TRP A 287 23.75 -3.24 17.25
CA TRP A 287 24.84 -4.10 17.68
C TRP A 287 25.58 -4.75 16.50
N LEU A 288 24.85 -5.25 15.51
CA LEU A 288 25.44 -5.79 14.27
C LEU A 288 26.21 -4.73 13.49
N ASP A 289 25.67 -3.52 13.43
CA ASP A 289 26.31 -2.39 12.73
C ASP A 289 27.63 -1.96 13.37
N ALA A 290 27.73 -2.09 14.68
CA ALA A 290 28.94 -1.78 15.46
C ALA A 290 30.04 -2.87 15.38
N GLN A 291 29.78 -4.01 14.74
CA GLN A 291 30.79 -5.07 14.65
C GLN A 291 31.94 -4.69 13.71
N PRO A 292 33.19 -5.02 14.05
CA PRO A 292 34.35 -4.64 13.24
C PRO A 292 34.44 -5.42 11.92
N ARG A 293 33.76 -6.56 11.83
CA ARG A 293 33.71 -7.37 10.60
C ARG A 293 32.40 -7.12 9.89
N GLN A 294 32.47 -6.55 8.71
CA GLN A 294 31.32 -6.36 7.84
C GLN A 294 31.06 -7.62 6.99
N LEU A 295 29.78 -7.97 6.81
CA LEU A 295 29.37 -9.13 6.00
C LEU A 295 29.64 -8.89 4.49
N TYR A 296 29.59 -7.65 4.06
CA TYR A 296 29.71 -7.25 2.64
C TYR A 296 30.97 -6.41 2.42
N ALA A 297 31.60 -6.59 1.27
CA ALA A 297 32.80 -5.84 0.89
C ALA A 297 32.53 -4.32 0.71
N VAL A 298 31.31 -3.96 0.29
CA VAL A 298 30.86 -2.56 0.20
C VAL A 298 29.69 -2.37 1.15
N TYR A 299 29.82 -1.43 2.07
CA TYR A 299 28.83 -1.16 3.09
C TYR A 299 28.24 0.25 2.89
N ASP A 300 26.94 0.29 2.61
CA ASP A 300 26.15 1.52 2.55
C ASP A 300 24.97 1.41 3.52
N PHE A 301 25.16 1.99 4.72
CA PHE A 301 24.17 1.92 5.79
C PHE A 301 22.78 2.42 5.36
N TRP A 302 22.74 3.55 4.65
CA TRP A 302 21.48 4.25 4.38
C TRP A 302 20.65 3.65 3.24
N HIS A 303 21.28 2.95 2.29
CA HIS A 303 20.58 2.49 1.08
C HIS A 303 20.49 0.98 0.99
N THR A 304 21.55 0.24 1.31
CA THR A 304 21.60 -1.19 1.02
C THR A 304 21.74 -2.08 2.26
N SER A 305 22.13 -1.50 3.40
CA SER A 305 22.43 -2.28 4.60
C SER A 305 21.20 -3.01 5.15
N PRO A 306 21.30 -4.33 5.41
CA PRO A 306 20.29 -5.06 6.15
C PRO A 306 20.05 -4.49 7.55
N ASN A 307 21.08 -3.93 8.21
CA ASN A 307 20.94 -3.34 9.55
C ASN A 307 19.99 -2.15 9.53
N PHE A 308 20.11 -1.26 8.53
CA PHE A 308 19.20 -0.13 8.41
C PHE A 308 17.77 -0.57 8.08
N LEU A 309 17.60 -1.62 7.28
CA LEU A 309 16.28 -2.22 7.03
C LEU A 309 15.68 -2.77 8.33
N LEU A 310 16.46 -3.49 9.15
CA LEU A 310 16.02 -4.01 10.45
C LEU A 310 15.60 -2.90 11.42
N ILE A 311 16.35 -1.79 11.48
CA ILE A 311 15.99 -0.62 12.29
C ILE A 311 14.63 -0.08 11.85
N ARG A 312 14.42 0.12 10.54
CA ARG A 312 13.13 0.58 10.01
C ARG A 312 12.01 -0.40 10.34
N MET A 313 12.23 -1.71 10.16
CA MET A 313 11.24 -2.73 10.52
C MET A 313 10.93 -2.70 12.02
N GLY A 314 11.92 -2.55 12.87
CA GLY A 314 11.72 -2.36 14.30
C GLY A 314 10.84 -1.17 14.63
N LEU A 315 11.11 -0.01 14.00
CA LEU A 315 10.28 1.18 14.13
C LEU A 315 8.84 0.95 13.64
N LEU A 316 8.64 0.24 12.52
CA LEU A 316 7.30 -0.09 12.02
C LEU A 316 6.51 -0.95 13.00
N LEU A 317 7.15 -1.92 13.67
CA LEU A 317 6.52 -2.77 14.67
C LEU A 317 6.17 -1.98 15.95
N VAL A 318 7.04 -1.06 16.37
CA VAL A 318 6.77 -0.14 17.49
C VAL A 318 5.59 0.77 17.15
N ILE A 319 5.56 1.35 15.94
CA ILE A 319 4.46 2.19 15.47
C ILE A 319 3.16 1.36 15.38
N LEU A 320 3.22 0.12 14.92
CA LEU A 320 2.07 -0.79 14.86
C LEU A 320 1.48 -1.03 16.26
N SER A 321 2.34 -1.33 17.25
CA SER A 321 1.95 -1.50 18.64
C SER A 321 1.32 -0.22 19.23
N ALA A 322 1.98 0.92 19.02
CA ALA A 322 1.50 2.22 19.50
C ALA A 322 0.17 2.63 18.85
N SER A 323 0.01 2.39 17.53
CA SER A 323 -1.24 2.71 16.82
C SER A 323 -2.40 1.84 17.29
N TYR A 324 -2.16 0.56 17.58
CA TYR A 324 -3.15 -0.33 18.19
C TYR A 324 -3.57 0.20 19.57
N ALA A 325 -2.59 0.48 20.44
CA ALA A 325 -2.85 1.01 21.78
C ALA A 325 -3.65 2.35 21.73
N TRP A 326 -3.26 3.26 20.83
CA TRP A 326 -3.93 4.53 20.62
C TRP A 326 -5.38 4.35 20.15
N CYS A 327 -5.63 3.45 19.23
CA CYS A 327 -6.97 3.18 18.72
C CYS A 327 -7.83 2.39 19.71
N ARG A 328 -7.20 1.55 20.55
CA ARG A 328 -7.94 0.69 21.49
C ARG A 328 -8.27 1.39 22.82
N TRP A 329 -7.36 2.22 23.33
CA TRP A 329 -7.45 2.84 24.65
C TRP A 329 -7.22 4.36 24.65
N GLY A 330 -6.81 4.94 23.54
CA GLY A 330 -6.42 6.35 23.47
C GLY A 330 -7.50 7.25 22.88
N ALA A 331 -7.07 8.46 22.49
CA ALA A 331 -7.93 9.53 22.03
C ALA A 331 -8.71 9.22 20.74
N ALA A 332 -8.34 8.18 19.97
CA ALA A 332 -9.11 7.76 18.81
C ALA A 332 -10.55 7.28 19.18
N GLN A 333 -10.79 6.93 20.44
CA GLN A 333 -12.13 6.57 20.95
C GLN A 333 -13.00 7.80 21.23
N LEU A 334 -12.41 9.02 21.31
CA LEU A 334 -13.11 10.24 21.66
C LEU A 334 -13.85 10.91 20.48
N GLY A 335 -13.76 10.34 19.27
CA GLY A 335 -14.49 10.85 18.10
C GLY A 335 -13.62 10.98 16.84
N PHE A 336 -13.66 12.16 16.19
CA PHE A 336 -12.96 12.39 14.93
C PHE A 336 -11.43 12.34 15.08
N SER A 337 -10.78 11.50 14.28
CA SER A 337 -9.32 11.42 14.19
C SER A 337 -8.83 11.85 12.81
N PRO A 338 -8.08 12.97 12.69
CA PRO A 338 -7.53 13.42 11.43
C PRO A 338 -6.61 12.37 10.76
N LEU A 339 -5.85 11.62 11.57
CA LEU A 339 -4.97 10.55 11.04
C LEU A 339 -5.78 9.40 10.43
N ILE A 340 -6.82 8.92 11.12
CA ILE A 340 -7.69 7.88 10.55
C ILE A 340 -8.34 8.39 9.26
N GLN A 341 -8.80 9.65 9.26
CA GLN A 341 -9.42 10.28 8.10
C GLN A 341 -8.45 10.34 6.91
N LEU A 342 -7.22 10.82 7.09
CA LEU A 342 -6.18 10.85 6.06
C LEU A 342 -5.84 9.45 5.56
N GLY A 343 -5.74 8.47 6.46
CA GLY A 343 -5.45 7.08 6.11
C GLY A 343 -6.48 6.45 5.19
N GLN A 344 -7.76 6.80 5.35
CA GLN A 344 -8.86 6.31 4.52
C GLN A 344 -8.81 6.81 3.08
N THR A 345 -8.16 7.94 2.83
CA THR A 345 -8.05 8.60 1.52
C THR A 345 -6.59 8.81 1.11
N SER A 346 -5.67 8.02 1.65
CA SER A 346 -4.23 8.21 1.51
C SER A 346 -3.74 8.41 0.07
N LEU A 347 -4.31 7.70 -0.91
CA LEU A 347 -3.96 7.86 -2.32
C LEU A 347 -4.40 9.22 -2.89
N LEU A 348 -5.59 9.72 -2.50
CA LEU A 348 -6.08 11.02 -2.93
C LEU A 348 -5.19 12.15 -2.38
N VAL A 349 -4.91 12.10 -1.08
CA VAL A 349 -4.08 13.14 -0.44
C VAL A 349 -2.62 13.04 -0.88
N TYR A 350 -2.11 11.81 -1.19
CA TYR A 350 -0.80 11.63 -1.83
C TYR A 350 -0.73 12.37 -3.15
N TRP A 351 -1.71 12.17 -4.02
CA TRP A 351 -1.70 12.75 -5.36
C TRP A 351 -1.76 14.28 -5.34
N VAL A 352 -2.68 14.83 -4.54
CA VAL A 352 -2.90 16.28 -4.53
C VAL A 352 -1.78 17.05 -3.83
N HIS A 353 -1.24 16.53 -2.70
CA HIS A 353 -0.21 17.27 -1.98
C HIS A 353 1.09 17.43 -2.78
N ILE A 354 1.46 16.43 -3.63
CA ILE A 354 2.66 16.53 -4.47
C ILE A 354 2.56 17.75 -5.40
N GLU A 355 1.40 17.97 -6.02
CA GLU A 355 1.19 19.14 -6.89
C GLU A 355 1.29 20.48 -6.13
N LEU A 356 0.80 20.51 -4.89
CA LEU A 356 0.82 21.70 -4.04
C LEU A 356 2.18 21.97 -3.38
N VAL A 357 3.09 20.98 -3.42
CA VAL A 357 4.43 21.10 -2.82
C VAL A 357 5.51 21.19 -3.88
N TYR A 358 5.51 20.32 -4.88
CA TYR A 358 6.54 20.24 -5.93
C TYR A 358 6.08 20.78 -7.28
N GLY A 359 4.78 20.74 -7.57
CA GLY A 359 4.20 21.14 -8.85
C GLY A 359 4.26 22.65 -9.12
N ARG A 360 3.67 23.07 -10.23
CA ARG A 360 3.48 24.50 -10.56
C ARG A 360 2.51 25.21 -9.61
N LEU A 361 1.65 24.43 -8.93
CA LEU A 361 0.71 24.92 -7.93
C LEU A 361 1.32 24.98 -6.53
N SER A 362 2.65 24.92 -6.40
CA SER A 362 3.34 25.03 -5.12
C SER A 362 2.90 26.30 -4.36
N ILE A 363 2.40 26.09 -3.13
CA ILE A 363 1.85 27.19 -2.32
C ILE A 363 2.93 28.10 -1.73
N LEU A 364 4.19 27.64 -1.72
CA LEU A 364 5.35 28.43 -1.28
C LEU A 364 6.48 28.36 -2.32
N PRO A 365 7.36 29.38 -2.35
CA PRO A 365 8.50 29.37 -3.26
C PRO A 365 9.48 28.26 -2.91
N LYS A 366 10.00 27.59 -3.94
CA LYS A 366 10.94 26.47 -3.79
C LYS A 366 12.31 26.97 -3.31
N ARG A 367 12.87 26.26 -2.32
CA ARG A 367 14.22 26.50 -1.75
C ARG A 367 14.47 27.94 -1.24
N ALA A 368 13.41 28.64 -0.87
CA ALA A 368 13.49 30.03 -0.45
C ALA A 368 13.08 30.25 1.02
N GLU A 369 12.38 29.30 1.62
CA GLU A 369 11.79 29.47 2.94
C GLU A 369 12.77 29.20 4.09
N ASN A 370 12.57 29.92 5.19
CA ASN A 370 13.15 29.57 6.47
C ASN A 370 12.33 28.47 7.16
N LEU A 371 12.82 27.95 8.29
CA LEU A 371 12.17 26.87 9.01
C LEU A 371 10.73 27.22 9.44
N ARG A 372 10.48 28.46 9.89
CA ARG A 372 9.14 28.90 10.33
C ARG A 372 8.18 28.95 9.15
N GLY A 373 8.56 29.52 8.02
CA GLY A 373 7.74 29.60 6.80
C GLY A 373 7.39 28.22 6.29
N ALA A 374 8.37 27.32 6.15
CA ALA A 374 8.12 25.94 5.71
C ALA A 374 7.23 25.15 6.68
N THR A 375 7.37 25.36 8.01
CA THR A 375 6.51 24.70 9.01
C THR A 375 5.07 25.23 8.97
N LEU A 376 4.87 26.53 8.78
CA LEU A 376 3.53 27.09 8.58
C LEU A 376 2.90 26.56 7.28
N GLY A 377 3.68 26.47 6.20
CA GLY A 377 3.24 25.83 4.96
C GLY A 377 2.87 24.35 5.14
N LEU A 378 3.64 23.59 5.92
CA LEU A 378 3.29 22.22 6.29
C LEU A 378 1.96 22.16 7.05
N GLY A 379 1.71 23.07 7.99
CA GLY A 379 0.43 23.18 8.68
C GLY A 379 -0.73 23.46 7.71
N ALA A 380 -0.52 24.36 6.74
CA ALA A 380 -1.51 24.63 5.70
C ALA A 380 -1.79 23.39 4.83
N ILE A 381 -0.76 22.68 4.36
CA ILE A 381 -0.91 21.42 3.61
C ILE A 381 -1.68 20.40 4.46
N PHE A 382 -1.33 20.21 5.73
CA PHE A 382 -2.03 19.28 6.60
C PHE A 382 -3.53 19.59 6.68
N LEU A 383 -3.90 20.84 6.94
CA LEU A 383 -5.31 21.27 7.03
C LEU A 383 -6.05 21.11 5.70
N MET A 384 -5.42 21.49 4.60
CA MET A 384 -5.98 21.32 3.25
C MET A 384 -6.22 19.84 2.91
N MET A 385 -5.27 18.96 3.24
CA MET A 385 -5.40 17.52 3.00
C MET A 385 -6.44 16.87 3.89
N VAL A 386 -6.61 17.30 5.13
CA VAL A 386 -7.72 16.86 6.00
C VAL A 386 -9.06 17.30 5.42
N ALA A 387 -9.20 18.55 5.01
CA ALA A 387 -10.42 19.06 4.37
C ALA A 387 -10.75 18.30 3.07
N LEU A 388 -9.75 18.07 2.21
CA LEU A 388 -9.88 17.28 0.98
C LEU A 388 -10.31 15.84 1.28
N SER A 389 -9.74 15.23 2.31
CA SER A 389 -10.08 13.88 2.76
C SER A 389 -11.54 13.78 3.21
N ILE A 390 -12.01 14.74 4.01
CA ILE A 390 -13.41 14.81 4.46
C ILE A 390 -14.34 15.00 3.25
N ALA A 391 -14.03 15.92 2.35
CA ALA A 391 -14.80 16.13 1.13
C ALA A 391 -14.87 14.85 0.27
N GLY A 392 -13.73 14.17 0.07
CA GLY A 392 -13.64 12.93 -0.70
C GLY A 392 -14.47 11.78 -0.10
N THR A 393 -14.53 11.67 1.23
CA THR A 393 -15.37 10.65 1.89
C THR A 393 -16.86 10.98 1.81
N LYS A 394 -17.25 12.25 1.97
CA LYS A 394 -18.65 12.70 1.81
C LYS A 394 -19.15 12.47 0.37
N LEU A 395 -18.36 12.82 -0.63
CA LEU A 395 -18.70 12.61 -2.05
C LEU A 395 -18.90 11.12 -2.38
N LYS A 396 -18.07 10.24 -1.85
CA LYS A 396 -18.27 8.79 -1.98
C LYS A 396 -19.58 8.31 -1.37
N GLY A 397 -19.97 8.87 -0.21
CA GLY A 397 -21.23 8.55 0.46
C GLY A 397 -22.48 9.01 -0.30
N HIS A 398 -22.38 10.07 -1.11
CA HIS A 398 -23.51 10.62 -1.90
C HIS A 398 -23.62 10.02 -3.31
N GLY A 399 -22.89 8.96 -3.65
CA GLY A 399 -23.00 8.28 -4.94
C GLY A 399 -22.48 9.10 -6.14
N VAL A 400 -21.83 10.22 -5.91
CA VAL A 400 -21.25 11.06 -6.97
C VAL A 400 -19.94 10.44 -7.43
N MET A 401 -19.97 9.93 -8.65
CA MET A 401 -18.86 9.44 -9.48
C MET A 401 -17.72 8.76 -8.71
N THR A 402 -17.95 7.55 -8.27
CA THR A 402 -16.86 6.68 -7.86
C THR A 402 -16.16 6.14 -9.11
N TRP A 403 -14.84 5.88 -9.00
CA TRP A 403 -14.06 5.18 -10.03
C TRP A 403 -14.77 3.90 -10.52
N ALA A 404 -15.55 3.24 -9.67
CA ALA A 404 -16.41 2.12 -10.02
C ALA A 404 -17.52 2.48 -11.03
N TRP A 405 -18.00 3.72 -11.06
CA TRP A 405 -18.96 4.17 -12.05
C TRP A 405 -18.30 4.37 -13.44
N LEU A 406 -17.07 4.89 -13.47
CA LEU A 406 -16.28 4.98 -14.70
C LEU A 406 -15.94 3.61 -15.26
N GLN A 407 -15.60 2.65 -14.41
CA GLN A 407 -15.36 1.26 -14.83
C GLN A 407 -16.63 0.56 -15.35
N ARG A 408 -17.80 0.86 -14.80
CA ARG A 408 -19.08 0.35 -15.34
C ARG A 408 -19.42 0.94 -16.70
N ARG A 409 -19.19 2.25 -16.93
CA ARG A 409 -19.43 2.87 -18.23
C ARG A 409 -18.43 2.42 -19.29
N ALA A 410 -17.17 2.30 -18.97
CA ALA A 410 -16.17 1.75 -19.91
C ALA A 410 -16.46 0.29 -20.29
N GLY A 411 -16.96 -0.53 -19.33
CA GLY A 411 -17.42 -1.90 -19.61
C GLY A 411 -18.69 -1.95 -20.48
N PHE A 412 -19.61 -1.02 -20.34
CA PHE A 412 -20.83 -0.93 -21.17
C PHE A 412 -20.54 -0.43 -22.59
N ALA A 413 -19.57 0.47 -22.78
CA ALA A 413 -19.16 0.95 -24.10
C ALA A 413 -18.47 -0.16 -24.93
N ALA A 414 -17.75 -1.07 -24.28
CA ALA A 414 -17.12 -2.21 -24.97
C ALA A 414 -18.13 -3.28 -25.40
N ILE A 415 -19.32 -3.35 -24.79
CA ILE A 415 -20.39 -4.31 -25.15
C ILE A 415 -21.29 -3.79 -26.27
N SER A 416 -21.35 -2.47 -26.49
CA SER A 416 -22.20 -1.88 -27.56
C SER A 416 -21.51 -1.80 -28.94
N GLN A 417 -20.23 -2.18 -29.05
CA GLN A 417 -19.51 -2.23 -30.33
C GLN A 417 -19.35 -3.63 -30.90
N THR A 418 -19.97 -4.63 -30.31
CA THR A 418 -19.97 -6.03 -30.80
C THR A 418 -21.40 -6.55 -31.04
N CYS A 419 -22.32 -5.71 -31.50
CA CYS A 419 -23.58 -6.10 -32.14
C CYS A 419 -23.66 -5.53 -33.53
#